data_aa05727331b138c45d3c844e6549b380
#
_entry.id   aa05727331b138c45d3c844e6549b380
#
_cell.length_a   1.000
_cell.length_b   1.000
_cell.length_c   1.000
_cell.angle_alpha   90.00
_cell.angle_beta   90.00
_cell.angle_gamma   90.00
#
_symmetry.space_group_name_H-M   'P 1'
#
loop_
_entity.id
_entity.type
_entity.pdbx_description
1 polymer ?
#
loop_
_entity_poly.entity_id
_entity_poly.type
_entity_poly.pdbx_seq_one_letter_code
_entity_poly.pdbx_strand_id
1 'polypeptide(L)'
;MSFPIWFISTACTQLGIALIYAFTWQVFREKATWAKVLVVTGVGFMAAGLVGMVHALVTAPPSADSALVTRGPIFIGMVGYAGCFLWTALEGFHHHRMALRRLALGLTDPIVANRFFLWGLFGLMASSLTAISAVTALLGGRPSGTPITMLPMGVLGAAAATAMYLAFFSPAWYVGWLQSQAPKDSLGGSKDRARPRSARPQVSCVHASRAFM
;
A
#
# COMPACT_ATOMS: atom_id res chain seq x y z
N MET A 1 23.58 20.77 2.69
CA MET A 1 22.16 20.97 2.33
C MET A 1 21.62 22.05 3.25
N SER A 2 20.98 23.11 2.72
CA SER A 2 20.42 24.17 3.57
C SER A 2 19.21 23.65 4.37
N PHE A 3 19.04 24.14 5.60
CA PHE A 3 17.95 23.73 6.50
C PHE A 3 16.57 23.82 5.82
N PRO A 4 16.21 24.86 5.06
CA PRO A 4 14.91 24.94 4.40
C PRO A 4 14.65 23.81 3.39
N ILE A 5 15.65 23.47 2.58
CA ILE A 5 15.51 22.39 1.57
C ILE A 5 15.28 21.04 2.24
N TRP A 6 16.05 20.77 3.30
CA TRP A 6 15.90 19.56 4.09
C TRP A 6 14.49 19.47 4.72
N PHE A 7 14.02 20.56 5.34
CA PHE A 7 12.70 20.62 5.98
C PHE A 7 11.56 20.37 4.97
N ILE A 8 11.59 21.07 3.81
CA ILE A 8 10.60 20.89 2.75
C ILE A 8 10.58 19.44 2.26
N SER A 9 11.75 18.87 1.98
CA SER A 9 11.87 17.47 1.52
C SER A 9 11.26 16.49 2.53
N THR A 10 11.56 16.66 3.81
CA THR A 10 11.02 15.82 4.89
C THR A 10 9.51 15.99 5.04
N ALA A 11 9.01 17.22 4.99
CA ALA A 11 7.57 17.51 5.07
C ALA A 11 6.80 16.91 3.89
N CYS A 12 7.32 17.02 2.67
CA CYS A 12 6.72 16.40 1.48
C CYS A 12 6.69 14.87 1.60
N THR A 13 7.76 14.26 2.10
CA THR A 13 7.82 12.82 2.34
C THR A 13 6.76 12.39 3.36
N GLN A 14 6.65 13.10 4.47
CA GLN A 14 5.64 12.79 5.50
C GLN A 14 4.21 12.95 4.98
N LEU A 15 3.94 14.00 4.19
CA LEU A 15 2.65 14.18 3.54
C LEU A 15 2.33 12.99 2.61
N GLY A 16 3.29 12.56 1.80
CA GLY A 16 3.13 11.40 0.91
C GLY A 16 2.75 10.12 1.69
N ILE A 17 3.41 9.87 2.82
CA ILE A 17 3.13 8.70 3.67
C ILE A 17 1.77 8.84 4.37
N ALA A 18 1.41 10.04 4.83
CA ALA A 18 0.08 10.29 5.40
C ALA A 18 -1.04 10.05 4.37
N LEU A 19 -0.82 10.39 3.10
CA LEU A 19 -1.73 10.09 2.00
C LEU A 19 -1.84 8.58 1.74
N ILE A 20 -0.76 7.80 1.86
CA ILE A 20 -0.80 6.33 1.78
C ILE A 20 -1.63 5.75 2.93
N TYR A 21 -1.49 6.26 4.16
CA TYR A 21 -2.35 5.88 5.28
C TYR A 21 -3.82 6.14 4.98
N ALA A 22 -4.15 7.36 4.53
CA ALA A 22 -5.52 7.76 4.20
C ALA A 22 -6.10 6.90 3.06
N PHE A 23 -5.31 6.65 2.02
CA PHE A 23 -5.71 5.80 0.91
C PHE A 23 -5.97 4.35 1.37
N THR A 24 -5.04 3.75 2.13
CA THR A 24 -5.21 2.39 2.65
C THR A 24 -6.45 2.28 3.53
N TRP A 25 -6.69 3.26 4.40
CA TRP A 25 -7.92 3.32 5.20
C TRP A 25 -9.18 3.39 4.34
N GLN A 26 -9.26 4.35 3.40
CA GLN A 26 -10.45 4.55 2.56
C GLN A 26 -10.76 3.34 1.67
N VAL A 27 -9.72 2.75 1.06
CA VAL A 27 -9.90 1.64 0.12
C VAL A 27 -10.23 0.32 0.82
N PHE A 28 -9.59 0.03 1.96
CA PHE A 28 -9.68 -1.28 2.57
C PHE A 28 -10.57 -1.32 3.81
N ARG A 29 -10.66 -0.23 4.58
CA ARG A 29 -11.24 -0.23 5.93
C ARG A 29 -12.06 1.03 6.27
N GLU A 30 -12.76 1.63 5.31
CA GLU A 30 -13.51 2.89 5.48
C GLU A 30 -14.41 2.90 6.73
N LYS A 31 -15.12 1.79 6.98
CA LYS A 31 -16.07 1.66 8.09
C LYS A 31 -15.44 1.23 9.43
N ALA A 32 -14.15 0.87 9.44
CA ALA A 32 -13.51 0.33 10.63
C ALA A 32 -12.94 1.44 11.53
N THR A 33 -13.45 1.57 12.75
CA THR A 33 -12.99 2.59 13.71
C THR A 33 -11.53 2.40 14.09
N TRP A 34 -11.08 1.14 14.28
CA TRP A 34 -9.69 0.85 14.59
C TRP A 34 -8.71 1.35 13.51
N ALA A 35 -9.12 1.30 12.24
CA ALA A 35 -8.30 1.79 11.14
C ALA A 35 -8.11 3.32 11.20
N LYS A 36 -9.15 4.06 11.58
CA LYS A 36 -9.04 5.51 11.85
C LYS A 36 -8.04 5.81 12.97
N VAL A 37 -8.13 5.05 14.07
CA VAL A 37 -7.20 5.18 15.19
C VAL A 37 -5.78 4.90 14.73
N LEU A 38 -5.56 3.87 13.92
CA LEU A 38 -4.24 3.54 13.38
C LEU A 38 -3.67 4.68 12.52
N VAL A 39 -4.49 5.26 11.63
CA VAL A 39 -4.09 6.44 10.81
C VAL A 39 -3.70 7.60 11.70
N VAL A 40 -4.56 7.99 12.65
CA VAL A 40 -4.30 9.15 13.53
C VAL A 40 -3.05 8.91 14.37
N THR A 41 -2.89 7.72 14.92
CA THR A 41 -1.71 7.36 15.73
C THR A 41 -0.44 7.37 14.88
N GLY A 42 -0.47 6.75 13.70
CA GLY A 42 0.69 6.70 12.80
C GLY A 42 1.13 8.08 12.33
N VAL A 43 0.18 8.91 11.89
CA VAL A 43 0.45 10.31 11.52
C VAL A 43 0.93 11.12 12.72
N GLY A 44 0.37 10.86 13.90
CA GLY A 44 0.82 11.47 15.17
C GLY A 44 2.28 11.16 15.50
N PHE A 45 2.71 9.90 15.34
CA PHE A 45 4.12 9.52 15.52
C PHE A 45 5.04 10.23 14.50
N MET A 46 4.61 10.33 13.27
CA MET A 46 5.36 11.03 12.22
C MET A 46 5.51 12.52 12.54
N ALA A 47 4.42 13.19 12.94
CA ALA A 47 4.41 14.59 13.31
C ALA A 47 5.28 14.83 14.57
N ALA A 48 5.16 13.98 15.59
CA ALA A 48 5.98 14.05 16.81
C ALA A 48 7.47 13.89 16.50
N GLY A 49 7.82 12.95 15.59
CA GLY A 49 9.19 12.79 15.11
C GLY A 49 9.74 14.05 14.42
N LEU A 50 8.94 14.67 13.54
CA LEU A 50 9.34 15.90 12.84
C LEU A 50 9.52 17.07 13.82
N VAL A 51 8.55 17.30 14.69
CA VAL A 51 8.61 18.38 15.69
C VAL A 51 9.80 18.16 16.64
N GLY A 52 9.99 16.93 17.13
CA GLY A 52 11.13 16.58 17.97
C GLY A 52 12.47 16.80 17.26
N MET A 53 12.56 16.50 15.95
CA MET A 53 13.77 16.71 15.18
C MET A 53 14.09 18.20 14.98
N VAL A 54 13.08 19.03 14.66
CA VAL A 54 13.24 20.49 14.58
C VAL A 54 13.66 21.05 15.92
N HIS A 55 12.98 20.65 17.01
CA HIS A 55 13.31 21.09 18.36
C HIS A 55 14.77 20.74 18.74
N ALA A 56 15.16 19.48 18.49
CA ALA A 56 16.52 19.01 18.77
C ALA A 56 17.59 19.80 18.02
N LEU A 57 17.36 20.13 16.73
CA LEU A 57 18.29 20.91 15.92
C LEU A 57 18.39 22.38 16.33
N VAL A 58 17.28 22.97 16.80
CA VAL A 58 17.25 24.39 17.23
C VAL A 58 17.87 24.56 18.61
N THR A 59 17.69 23.58 19.51
CA THR A 59 18.16 23.69 20.91
C THR A 59 19.55 23.09 21.13
N ALA A 60 20.07 22.31 20.18
CA ALA A 60 21.38 21.69 20.31
C ALA A 60 22.51 22.75 20.33
N PRO A 61 23.51 22.60 21.23
CA PRO A 61 24.68 23.45 21.20
C PRO A 61 25.48 23.26 19.89
N PRO A 62 26.19 24.29 19.41
CA PRO A 62 26.92 24.24 18.13
C PRO A 62 27.96 23.09 18.04
N SER A 63 28.44 22.62 19.19
CA SER A 63 29.39 21.52 19.31
C SER A 63 28.76 20.12 19.30
N ALA A 64 27.41 20.02 19.38
CA ALA A 64 26.75 18.74 19.45
C ALA A 64 26.70 18.04 18.09
N ASP A 65 26.94 16.71 18.09
CA ASP A 65 26.73 15.89 16.90
C ASP A 65 25.22 15.83 16.58
N SER A 66 24.83 16.47 15.48
CA SER A 66 23.45 16.52 15.02
C SER A 66 22.84 15.12 14.81
N ALA A 67 23.64 14.12 14.48
CA ALA A 67 23.18 12.76 14.30
C ALA A 67 22.76 12.11 15.64
N LEU A 68 23.47 12.41 16.72
CA LEU A 68 23.11 11.91 18.06
C LEU A 68 21.86 12.60 18.59
N VAL A 69 21.77 13.92 18.43
CA VAL A 69 20.65 14.72 18.99
C VAL A 69 19.32 14.39 18.31
N THR A 70 19.34 14.11 17.00
CA THR A 70 18.14 13.80 16.21
C THR A 70 17.74 12.32 16.24
N ARG A 71 18.55 11.44 16.80
CA ARG A 71 18.34 9.99 16.79
C ARG A 71 17.00 9.58 17.40
N GLY A 72 16.66 10.06 18.59
CA GLY A 72 15.39 9.76 19.24
C GLY A 72 14.16 10.17 18.43
N PRO A 73 14.06 11.44 18.02
CA PRO A 73 12.98 11.91 17.12
C PRO A 73 12.86 11.12 15.82
N ILE A 74 13.97 10.74 15.19
CA ILE A 74 13.94 9.91 13.98
C ILE A 74 13.29 8.56 14.25
N PHE A 75 13.61 7.89 15.37
CA PHE A 75 12.98 6.61 15.73
C PHE A 75 11.48 6.75 15.96
N ILE A 76 11.04 7.83 16.63
CA ILE A 76 9.60 8.11 16.82
C ILE A 76 8.90 8.21 15.44
N GLY A 77 9.46 8.97 14.51
CA GLY A 77 8.93 9.08 13.16
C GLY A 77 8.92 7.75 12.39
N MET A 78 9.98 6.94 12.53
CA MET A 78 10.10 5.62 11.87
C MET A 78 9.04 4.63 12.34
N VAL A 79 8.55 4.70 13.57
CA VAL A 79 7.41 3.89 14.04
C VAL A 79 6.17 4.18 13.19
N GLY A 80 5.88 5.45 12.90
CA GLY A 80 4.79 5.83 12.02
C GLY A 80 4.97 5.29 10.60
N TYR A 81 6.17 5.38 10.02
CA TYR A 81 6.47 4.87 8.68
C TYR A 81 6.34 3.34 8.61
N ALA A 82 6.93 2.63 9.56
CA ALA A 82 6.84 1.17 9.63
C ALA A 82 5.39 0.71 9.75
N GLY A 83 4.60 1.37 10.61
CA GLY A 83 3.16 1.08 10.77
C GLY A 83 2.38 1.26 9.47
N CYS A 84 2.63 2.33 8.71
CA CYS A 84 2.01 2.59 7.41
C CYS A 84 2.27 1.46 6.42
N PHE A 85 3.54 1.19 6.16
CA PHE A 85 3.93 0.25 5.13
C PHE A 85 3.60 -1.19 5.48
N LEU A 86 3.76 -1.58 6.76
CA LEU A 86 3.38 -2.90 7.22
C LEU A 86 1.87 -3.12 7.11
N TRP A 87 1.06 -2.15 7.52
CA TRP A 87 -0.39 -2.23 7.35
C TRP A 87 -0.79 -2.31 5.88
N THR A 88 -0.19 -1.48 5.03
CA THR A 88 -0.41 -1.51 3.58
C THR A 88 -0.07 -2.89 2.98
N ALA A 89 1.04 -3.51 3.41
CA ALA A 89 1.42 -4.85 2.98
C ALA A 89 0.38 -5.90 3.40
N LEU A 90 -0.01 -5.89 4.67
CA LEU A 90 -0.97 -6.84 5.23
C LEU A 90 -2.33 -6.75 4.54
N GLU A 91 -2.87 -5.55 4.35
CA GLU A 91 -4.16 -5.37 3.65
C GLU A 91 -4.05 -5.75 2.16
N GLY A 92 -2.97 -5.35 1.49
CA GLY A 92 -2.74 -5.72 0.10
C GLY A 92 -2.74 -7.23 -0.11
N PHE A 93 -1.97 -7.99 0.67
CA PHE A 93 -1.93 -9.45 0.58
C PHE A 93 -3.23 -10.12 1.05
N HIS A 94 -3.89 -9.57 2.06
CA HIS A 94 -5.20 -10.08 2.50
C HIS A 94 -6.23 -9.97 1.37
N HIS A 95 -6.35 -8.79 0.75
CA HIS A 95 -7.28 -8.57 -0.36
C HIS A 95 -6.89 -9.33 -1.63
N HIS A 96 -5.60 -9.50 -1.89
CA HIS A 96 -5.13 -10.37 -2.98
C HIS A 96 -5.62 -11.82 -2.81
N ARG A 97 -5.46 -12.40 -1.60
CA ARG A 97 -5.97 -13.76 -1.32
C ARG A 97 -7.48 -13.88 -1.51
N MET A 98 -8.25 -12.87 -1.08
CA MET A 98 -9.69 -12.83 -1.32
C MET A 98 -10.03 -12.71 -2.82
N ALA A 99 -9.29 -11.88 -3.54
CA ALA A 99 -9.46 -11.70 -4.99
C ALA A 99 -9.17 -13.00 -5.76
N LEU A 100 -8.13 -13.76 -5.37
CA LEU A 100 -7.84 -15.07 -5.98
C LEU A 100 -8.99 -16.07 -5.79
N ARG A 101 -9.62 -16.11 -4.60
CA ARG A 101 -10.80 -16.97 -4.38
C ARG A 101 -11.98 -16.56 -5.26
N ARG A 102 -12.22 -15.27 -5.44
CA ARG A 102 -13.26 -14.75 -6.34
C ARG A 102 -12.93 -15.00 -7.81
N LEU A 103 -11.64 -14.94 -8.18
CA LEU A 103 -11.17 -15.24 -9.53
C LEU A 103 -11.44 -16.70 -9.89
N ALA A 104 -11.21 -17.65 -8.97
CA ALA A 104 -11.53 -19.05 -9.18
C ALA A 104 -13.02 -19.32 -9.42
N LEU A 105 -13.89 -18.41 -8.97
CA LEU A 105 -15.34 -18.46 -9.21
C LEU A 105 -15.78 -17.62 -10.42
N GLY A 106 -14.85 -17.04 -11.18
CA GLY A 106 -15.15 -16.17 -12.31
C GLY A 106 -15.79 -14.82 -11.94
N LEU A 107 -15.66 -14.39 -10.66
CA LEU A 107 -16.32 -13.18 -10.12
C LEU A 107 -15.42 -11.95 -10.08
N THR A 108 -14.15 -12.07 -10.44
CA THR A 108 -13.17 -10.97 -10.39
C THR A 108 -12.24 -11.05 -11.58
N ASP A 109 -11.76 -9.90 -12.06
CA ASP A 109 -10.74 -9.79 -13.10
C ASP A 109 -9.34 -10.11 -12.51
N PRO A 110 -8.48 -10.89 -13.22
CA PRO A 110 -7.10 -11.15 -12.83
C PRO A 110 -6.28 -9.87 -12.63
N ILE A 111 -6.57 -8.80 -13.37
CA ILE A 111 -5.91 -7.50 -13.23
C ILE A 111 -6.15 -6.92 -11.83
N VAL A 112 -7.38 -7.02 -11.30
CA VAL A 112 -7.72 -6.52 -9.96
C VAL A 112 -7.00 -7.31 -8.87
N ALA A 113 -6.96 -8.64 -9.00
CA ALA A 113 -6.23 -9.50 -8.07
C ALA A 113 -4.73 -9.15 -8.04
N ASN A 114 -4.14 -8.91 -9.22
CA ASN A 114 -2.74 -8.54 -9.33
C ASN A 114 -2.43 -7.14 -8.76
N ARG A 115 -3.33 -6.17 -8.90
CA ARG A 115 -3.17 -4.83 -8.28
C ARG A 115 -3.04 -4.91 -6.77
N PHE A 116 -3.84 -5.74 -6.11
CA PHE A 116 -3.71 -5.97 -4.67
C PHE A 116 -2.38 -6.62 -4.30
N PHE A 117 -1.89 -7.55 -5.12
CA PHE A 117 -0.56 -8.15 -4.93
C PHE A 117 0.55 -7.10 -5.01
N LEU A 118 0.54 -6.28 -6.06
CA LEU A 118 1.54 -5.22 -6.25
C LEU A 118 1.50 -4.18 -5.13
N TRP A 119 0.31 -3.85 -4.63
CA TRP A 119 0.13 -2.96 -3.48
C TRP A 119 0.72 -3.56 -2.21
N GLY A 120 0.49 -4.85 -1.95
CA GLY A 120 1.10 -5.59 -0.85
C GLY A 120 2.63 -5.67 -0.96
N LEU A 121 3.14 -5.91 -2.17
CA LEU A 121 4.57 -5.99 -2.46
C LEU A 121 5.26 -4.62 -2.23
N PHE A 122 4.65 -3.52 -2.68
CA PHE A 122 5.10 -2.17 -2.39
C PHE A 122 5.23 -1.93 -0.89
N GLY A 123 4.18 -2.25 -0.11
CA GLY A 123 4.20 -2.09 1.34
C GLY A 123 5.29 -2.91 2.01
N LEU A 124 5.50 -4.16 1.56
CA LEU A 124 6.56 -5.03 2.09
C LEU A 124 7.96 -4.47 1.83
N MET A 125 8.23 -4.03 0.59
CA MET A 125 9.52 -3.44 0.22
C MET A 125 9.80 -2.15 0.99
N ALA A 126 8.80 -1.28 1.13
CA ALA A 126 8.91 -0.04 1.88
C ALA A 126 9.10 -0.28 3.38
N SER A 127 8.44 -1.30 3.96
CA SER A 127 8.69 -1.76 5.34
C SER A 127 10.12 -2.24 5.53
N SER A 128 10.63 -3.01 4.56
CA SER A 128 12.02 -3.50 4.60
C SER A 128 13.03 -2.36 4.56
N LEU A 129 12.80 -1.34 3.72
CA LEU A 129 13.61 -0.13 3.68
C LEU A 129 13.62 0.59 5.04
N THR A 130 12.45 0.74 5.66
CA THR A 130 12.33 1.37 6.98
C THR A 130 13.07 0.56 8.05
N ALA A 131 12.95 -0.77 8.02
CA ALA A 131 13.66 -1.67 8.94
C ALA A 131 15.18 -1.58 8.77
N ILE A 132 15.70 -1.61 7.54
CA ILE A 132 17.13 -1.45 7.26
C ILE A 132 17.62 -0.10 7.79
N SER A 133 16.87 0.97 7.54
CA SER A 133 17.22 2.31 8.02
C SER A 133 17.26 2.38 9.54
N ALA A 134 16.27 1.77 10.22
CA ALA A 134 16.21 1.72 11.68
C ALA A 134 17.38 0.94 12.28
N VAL A 135 17.68 -0.25 11.75
CA VAL A 135 18.79 -1.08 12.21
C VAL A 135 20.12 -0.36 12.00
N THR A 136 20.32 0.26 10.83
CA THR A 136 21.57 1.02 10.55
C THR A 136 21.73 2.19 11.52
N ALA A 137 20.65 2.92 11.81
CA ALA A 137 20.69 4.00 12.77
C ALA A 137 20.96 3.51 14.21
N LEU A 138 20.43 2.34 14.59
CA LEU A 138 20.72 1.71 15.90
C LEU A 138 22.21 1.34 16.06
N LEU A 139 22.80 0.81 14.99
CA LEU A 139 24.23 0.44 14.97
C LEU A 139 25.18 1.65 14.89
N GLY A 140 24.65 2.88 14.95
CA GLY A 140 25.44 4.10 14.86
C GLY A 140 25.90 4.46 13.44
N GLY A 141 25.42 3.72 12.43
CA GLY A 141 25.72 3.98 11.02
C GLY A 141 24.80 5.04 10.41
N ARG A 142 25.26 5.61 9.29
CA ARG A 142 24.41 6.44 8.42
C ARG A 142 23.83 5.55 7.33
N PRO A 143 22.50 5.46 7.14
CA PRO A 143 21.89 4.61 6.12
C PRO A 143 22.45 4.83 4.70
N SER A 144 22.83 6.07 4.40
CA SER A 144 23.42 6.47 3.12
C SER A 144 24.95 6.54 3.12
N GLY A 145 25.62 6.00 4.17
CA GLY A 145 27.05 6.22 4.36
C GLY A 145 27.97 5.14 3.77
N THR A 146 27.44 3.96 3.46
CA THR A 146 28.26 2.85 2.95
C THR A 146 27.61 2.21 1.72
N PRO A 147 28.40 1.75 0.73
CA PRO A 147 27.87 1.06 -0.46
C PRO A 147 27.05 -0.18 -0.10
N ILE A 148 27.39 -0.85 1.00
CA ILE A 148 26.72 -2.06 1.47
C ILE A 148 25.26 -1.81 1.92
N THR A 149 24.96 -0.59 2.38
CA THR A 149 23.58 -0.19 2.74
C THR A 149 22.87 0.51 1.59
N MET A 150 23.58 1.29 0.78
CA MET A 150 23.01 2.03 -0.35
C MET A 150 22.47 1.10 -1.45
N LEU A 151 23.20 0.02 -1.78
CA LEU A 151 22.82 -0.90 -2.85
C LEU A 151 21.47 -1.60 -2.56
N PRO A 152 21.27 -2.30 -1.43
CA PRO A 152 19.97 -2.94 -1.14
C PRO A 152 18.85 -1.92 -1.00
N MET A 153 19.09 -0.73 -0.44
CA MET A 153 18.09 0.33 -0.37
C MET A 153 17.68 0.83 -1.76
N GLY A 154 18.63 1.02 -2.67
CA GLY A 154 18.38 1.41 -4.05
C GLY A 154 17.57 0.35 -4.80
N VAL A 155 17.93 -0.92 -4.68
CA VAL A 155 17.20 -2.03 -5.31
C VAL A 155 15.78 -2.15 -4.79
N LEU A 156 15.59 -2.13 -3.46
CA LEU A 156 14.26 -2.20 -2.85
C LEU A 156 13.41 -0.97 -3.21
N GLY A 157 14.01 0.22 -3.24
CA GLY A 157 13.32 1.45 -3.64
C GLY A 157 12.86 1.40 -5.09
N ALA A 158 13.73 0.97 -6.01
CA ALA A 158 13.40 0.81 -7.43
C ALA A 158 12.30 -0.24 -7.62
N ALA A 159 12.38 -1.37 -6.92
CA ALA A 159 11.37 -2.41 -6.97
C ALA A 159 10.02 -1.94 -6.39
N ALA A 160 10.01 -1.19 -5.29
CA ALA A 160 8.81 -0.58 -4.72
C ALA A 160 8.17 0.42 -5.70
N ALA A 161 8.97 1.28 -6.33
CA ALA A 161 8.49 2.24 -7.34
C ALA A 161 7.92 1.52 -8.57
N THR A 162 8.56 0.45 -9.03
CA THR A 162 8.07 -0.38 -10.15
C THR A 162 6.75 -1.05 -9.80
N ALA A 163 6.62 -1.64 -8.60
CA ALA A 163 5.36 -2.24 -8.14
C ALA A 163 4.22 -1.21 -8.12
N MET A 164 4.49 -0.01 -7.62
CA MET A 164 3.53 1.09 -7.57
C MET A 164 3.13 1.54 -8.98
N TYR A 165 4.10 1.72 -9.88
CA TYR A 165 3.86 2.06 -11.28
C TYR A 165 2.94 1.03 -11.96
N LEU A 166 3.26 -0.26 -11.84
CA LEU A 166 2.45 -1.33 -12.43
C LEU A 166 1.05 -1.44 -11.83
N ALA A 167 0.89 -1.14 -10.53
CA ALA A 167 -0.41 -1.16 -9.86
C ALA A 167 -1.37 -0.09 -10.42
N PHE A 168 -0.86 1.12 -10.72
CA PHE A 168 -1.69 2.23 -11.17
C PHE A 168 -1.78 2.38 -12.68
N PHE A 169 -0.67 2.24 -13.39
CA PHE A 169 -0.61 2.52 -14.82
C PHE A 169 -0.79 1.29 -15.71
N SER A 170 -0.57 0.06 -15.18
CA SER A 170 -0.81 -1.24 -15.87
C SER A 170 -0.61 -1.18 -17.39
N PRO A 171 0.62 -1.10 -17.93
CA PRO A 171 0.88 -0.98 -19.36
C PRO A 171 0.22 -2.11 -20.18
N ALA A 172 -0.15 -1.87 -21.42
CA ALA A 172 -0.88 -2.83 -22.25
C ALA A 172 -0.15 -4.19 -22.40
N TRP A 173 1.19 -4.17 -22.52
CA TRP A 173 2.00 -5.38 -22.56
C TRP A 173 1.88 -6.22 -21.30
N TYR A 174 1.82 -5.56 -20.13
CA TYR A 174 1.69 -6.21 -18.83
C TYR A 174 0.29 -6.81 -18.65
N VAL A 175 -0.74 -6.09 -19.07
CA VAL A 175 -2.13 -6.58 -19.07
C VAL A 175 -2.27 -7.82 -19.98
N GLY A 176 -1.69 -7.77 -21.19
CA GLY A 176 -1.69 -8.91 -22.11
C GLY A 176 -0.98 -10.13 -21.53
N TRP A 177 0.15 -9.92 -20.84
CA TRP A 177 0.86 -10.99 -20.15
C TRP A 177 0.03 -11.62 -19.02
N LEU A 178 -0.63 -10.81 -18.19
CA LEU A 178 -1.51 -11.30 -17.11
C LEU A 178 -2.69 -12.12 -17.67
N GLN A 179 -3.31 -11.65 -18.76
CA GLN A 179 -4.42 -12.35 -19.39
C GLN A 179 -3.98 -13.69 -19.99
N SER A 180 -2.76 -13.79 -20.51
CA SER A 180 -2.22 -15.05 -21.03
C SER A 180 -1.98 -16.11 -19.95
N GLN A 181 -1.80 -15.69 -18.69
CA GLN A 181 -1.63 -16.57 -17.54
C GLN A 181 -2.96 -17.01 -16.91
N ALA A 182 -4.07 -16.34 -17.27
CA ALA A 182 -5.38 -16.72 -16.75
C ALA A 182 -5.82 -18.09 -17.30
N PRO A 183 -6.40 -18.98 -16.47
CA PRO A 183 -6.92 -20.26 -16.94
C PRO A 183 -7.93 -20.03 -18.09
N LYS A 184 -7.71 -20.70 -19.23
CA LYS A 184 -8.55 -20.54 -20.44
C LYS A 184 -10.03 -20.84 -20.20
N ASP A 185 -10.33 -21.65 -19.18
CA ASP A 185 -11.70 -22.04 -18.82
C ASP A 185 -12.52 -20.87 -18.23
N SER A 186 -11.86 -19.86 -17.66
CA SER A 186 -12.55 -18.66 -17.13
C SER A 186 -12.98 -17.69 -18.22
N LEU A 187 -12.36 -17.73 -19.40
CA LEU A 187 -12.67 -16.86 -20.55
C LEU A 187 -13.73 -17.47 -21.48
N GLY A 188 -13.94 -18.79 -21.45
CA GLY A 188 -14.93 -19.50 -22.28
C GLY A 188 -16.38 -19.28 -21.87
N GLY A 189 -16.63 -19.05 -20.59
CA GLY A 189 -18.00 -18.86 -20.05
C GLY A 189 -18.70 -17.58 -20.49
N SER A 190 -17.96 -16.58 -21.01
CA SER A 190 -18.54 -15.31 -21.48
C SER A 190 -19.14 -15.41 -22.90
N LYS A 191 -18.58 -16.25 -23.77
CA LYS A 191 -19.07 -16.40 -25.16
C LYS A 191 -20.39 -17.19 -25.24
N ASP A 192 -20.61 -18.15 -24.33
CA ASP A 192 -21.87 -18.91 -24.30
C ASP A 192 -23.02 -18.13 -23.62
N ARG A 193 -22.73 -17.12 -22.82
CA ARG A 193 -23.77 -16.23 -22.27
C ARG A 193 -24.31 -15.22 -23.28
N ALA A 194 -23.64 -15.01 -24.38
CA ALA A 194 -24.08 -14.14 -25.47
C ALA A 194 -25.00 -14.84 -26.47
N ARG A 195 -25.30 -16.16 -26.33
CA ARG A 195 -26.37 -16.78 -27.05
C ARG A 195 -27.70 -16.13 -26.67
N PRO A 196 -28.43 -15.51 -27.63
CA PRO A 196 -29.73 -14.94 -27.32
C PRO A 196 -30.62 -16.05 -26.78
N ARG A 197 -31.22 -15.79 -25.62
CA ARG A 197 -32.30 -16.61 -25.02
C ARG A 197 -33.56 -16.53 -25.92
N SER A 198 -33.44 -16.89 -27.19
CA SER A 198 -34.57 -17.13 -28.06
C SER A 198 -35.12 -18.50 -27.68
N ALA A 199 -36.37 -18.50 -27.26
CA ALA A 199 -37.23 -19.65 -26.99
C ALA A 199 -37.10 -20.27 -25.58
N ARG A 200 -37.39 -19.49 -24.51
CA ARG A 200 -38.17 -20.10 -23.44
C ARG A 200 -39.66 -19.92 -23.76
N PRO A 201 -40.47 -20.97 -23.83
CA PRO A 201 -41.89 -20.83 -23.94
C PRO A 201 -42.38 -20.08 -22.69
N GLN A 202 -43.15 -19.00 -22.90
CA GLN A 202 -43.87 -18.33 -21.85
C GLN A 202 -44.85 -19.35 -21.26
N VAL A 203 -44.52 -19.89 -20.09
CA VAL A 203 -45.53 -20.58 -19.29
C VAL A 203 -46.46 -19.46 -18.74
N SER A 204 -47.58 -19.33 -19.44
CA SER A 204 -48.72 -18.49 -19.06
C SER A 204 -49.21 -18.98 -17.68
N CYS A 205 -48.89 -18.28 -16.62
CA CYS A 205 -49.54 -18.43 -15.32
C CYS A 205 -50.92 -17.74 -15.42
N VAL A 206 -51.87 -18.48 -15.93
CA VAL A 206 -53.31 -18.17 -15.81
C VAL A 206 -53.73 -18.41 -14.35
N HIS A 207 -54.21 -17.35 -13.74
CA HIS A 207 -55.18 -17.26 -12.65
C HIS A 207 -55.24 -18.38 -11.58
N ALA A 208 -54.91 -18.02 -10.39
CA ALA A 208 -55.65 -18.45 -9.20
C ALA A 208 -55.83 -17.27 -8.23
N SER A 209 -56.78 -16.41 -8.59
CA SER A 209 -57.42 -15.52 -7.63
C SER A 209 -58.53 -16.33 -6.96
N ARG A 210 -58.43 -16.64 -5.67
CA ARG A 210 -59.57 -16.90 -4.74
C ARG A 210 -59.10 -17.06 -3.30
N ALA A 211 -59.52 -16.07 -2.52
CA ALA A 211 -60.18 -16.22 -1.22
C ALA A 211 -59.40 -16.85 -0.06
N PHE A 212 -59.05 -16.04 0.91
CA PHE A 212 -59.42 -16.34 2.30
C PHE A 212 -59.77 -15.02 3.02
N MET A 213 -60.97 -15.04 3.61
CA MET A 213 -61.49 -14.09 4.59
C MET A 213 -60.55 -13.93 5.77
#